data_719589d3902e1d541f0ce30c87a4c753
#
_entry.id   719589d3902e1d541f0ce30c87a4c753
#
_cell.length_a   1.000
_cell.length_b   1.000
_cell.length_c   1.000
_cell.angle_alpha   90.00
_cell.angle_beta   90.00
_cell.angle_gamma   90.00
#
_symmetry.space_group_name_H-M   'P 1'
#
loop_
_entity.id
_entity.type
_entity.pdbx_description
1 polymer ?
#
loop_
_entity_poly.entity_id
_entity_poly.type
_entity_poly.pdbx_seq_one_letter_code
_entity_poly.pdbx_strand_id
1 'polypeptide(L)'
;MGIIFDKLDQLWNTFRRESSILVLGLDNAGKTAILYTLQLGEAVLHTVPTIGFNVEEVIIGNVNIKIFDIGGQDSLRQLWPHYFESASGIAFVIDSADLDRIELARNELHALLSSKDLVGKPFLILLNKQDLPNAKRRDEMIDILQLKQCKSSKWHILECIATKNQQLTTGFRWLADHI
;
A
#
# COMPACT_ATOMS: atom_id res chain seq x y z
N MET A 1 35.84 -18.20 2.13
CA MET A 1 35.11 -16.99 2.57
C MET A 1 33.61 -17.02 2.26
N GLY A 2 33.09 -17.67 1.22
CA GLY A 2 31.66 -17.72 0.88
C GLY A 2 30.74 -18.36 1.93
N ILE A 3 31.18 -19.42 2.61
CA ILE A 3 30.33 -20.22 3.54
C ILE A 3 29.94 -19.45 4.81
N ILE A 4 30.77 -18.50 5.25
CA ILE A 4 30.49 -17.69 6.45
C ILE A 4 29.46 -16.59 6.14
N PHE A 5 29.51 -16.01 4.95
CA PHE A 5 28.53 -15.02 4.48
C PHE A 5 27.16 -15.66 4.29
N ASP A 6 27.09 -16.86 3.68
CA ASP A 6 25.83 -17.60 3.52
C ASP A 6 25.16 -17.96 4.86
N LYS A 7 25.96 -18.34 5.85
CA LYS A 7 25.43 -18.63 7.20
C LYS A 7 24.98 -17.39 7.95
N LEU A 8 25.66 -16.25 7.77
CA LEU A 8 25.24 -14.97 8.34
C LEU A 8 23.97 -14.47 7.68
N ASP A 9 23.83 -14.57 6.36
CA ASP A 9 22.61 -14.22 5.64
C ASP A 9 21.43 -15.14 6.04
N GLN A 10 21.67 -16.44 6.22
CA GLN A 10 20.63 -17.35 6.71
C GLN A 10 20.23 -17.02 8.15
N LEU A 11 21.17 -16.66 9.03
CA LEU A 11 20.87 -16.20 10.37
C LEU A 11 20.09 -14.87 10.37
N TRP A 12 20.50 -13.89 9.55
CA TRP A 12 19.76 -12.64 9.39
C TRP A 12 18.33 -12.86 8.88
N ASN A 13 18.13 -13.76 7.92
CA ASN A 13 16.81 -14.12 7.40
C ASN A 13 15.93 -14.82 8.45
N THR A 14 16.52 -15.59 9.37
CA THR A 14 15.79 -16.27 10.45
C THR A 14 15.24 -15.29 11.51
N PHE A 15 15.84 -14.10 11.65
CA PHE A 15 15.39 -13.05 12.58
C PHE A 15 14.46 -12.02 11.93
N ARG A 16 14.21 -12.11 10.62
CA ARG A 16 13.27 -11.19 9.93
C ARG A 16 11.83 -11.61 10.19
N ARG A 17 11.05 -10.65 10.61
CA ARG A 17 9.60 -10.82 10.74
C ARG A 17 8.98 -10.84 9.35
N GLU A 18 8.28 -11.91 9.00
CA GLU A 18 7.46 -11.94 7.78
C GLU A 18 6.13 -11.23 8.03
N SER A 19 5.72 -10.39 7.11
CA SER A 19 4.46 -9.67 7.17
C SER A 19 3.86 -9.56 5.78
N SER A 20 2.54 -9.62 5.70
CA SER A 20 1.80 -9.52 4.44
C SER A 20 1.08 -8.18 4.37
N ILE A 21 1.36 -7.37 3.36
CA ILE A 21 0.67 -6.11 3.10
C ILE A 21 -0.17 -6.26 1.84
N LEU A 22 -1.46 -5.91 1.94
CA LEU A 22 -2.30 -5.78 0.77
C LEU A 22 -2.21 -4.35 0.23
N VAL A 23 -1.86 -4.22 -1.04
CA VAL A 23 -1.90 -2.94 -1.76
C VAL A 23 -3.21 -2.88 -2.55
N LEU A 24 -4.11 -2.06 -2.08
CA LEU A 24 -5.48 -1.92 -2.58
C LEU A 24 -5.73 -0.49 -3.09
N GLY A 25 -6.81 -0.30 -3.81
CA GLY A 25 -7.21 0.98 -4.39
C GLY A 25 -7.80 0.79 -5.78
N LEU A 26 -8.41 1.82 -6.33
CA LEU A 26 -9.03 1.76 -7.66
C LEU A 26 -7.98 1.45 -8.75
N ASP A 27 -8.47 1.04 -9.90
CA ASP A 27 -7.63 0.92 -11.09
C ASP A 27 -7.00 2.28 -11.45
N ASN A 28 -5.83 2.24 -12.06
CA ASN A 28 -5.06 3.44 -12.41
C ASN A 28 -4.61 4.34 -11.23
N ALA A 29 -4.79 3.92 -9.97
CA ALA A 29 -4.30 4.67 -8.81
C ALA A 29 -2.77 4.65 -8.68
N GLY A 30 -2.08 3.74 -9.38
CA GLY A 30 -0.62 3.62 -9.40
C GLY A 30 -0.06 2.56 -8.45
N LYS A 31 -0.85 1.59 -8.01
CA LYS A 31 -0.44 0.49 -7.12
C LYS A 31 0.79 -0.25 -7.63
N THR A 32 0.71 -0.77 -8.84
CA THR A 32 1.79 -1.53 -9.49
C THR A 32 3.07 -0.69 -9.66
N ALA A 33 2.95 0.59 -9.98
CA ALA A 33 4.10 1.49 -10.10
C ALA A 33 4.79 1.69 -8.74
N ILE A 34 4.01 1.84 -7.66
CA ILE A 34 4.53 1.92 -6.29
C ILE A 34 5.29 0.65 -5.93
N LEU A 35 4.71 -0.51 -6.22
CA LEU A 35 5.30 -1.81 -5.93
C LEU A 35 6.67 -1.97 -6.61
N TYR A 36 6.73 -1.72 -7.92
CA TYR A 36 8.00 -1.82 -8.66
C TYR A 36 9.05 -0.80 -8.20
N THR A 37 8.62 0.42 -7.86
CA THR A 37 9.56 1.42 -7.33
C THR A 37 10.15 1.00 -5.99
N LEU A 38 9.35 0.38 -5.12
CA LEU A 38 9.84 -0.18 -3.85
C LEU A 38 10.79 -1.36 -4.07
N GLN A 39 10.47 -2.24 -5.01
CA GLN A 39 11.23 -3.46 -5.29
C GLN A 39 12.58 -3.14 -5.96
N LEU A 40 12.57 -2.31 -6.98
CA LEU A 40 13.74 -2.02 -7.81
C LEU A 40 14.57 -0.85 -7.25
N GLY A 41 14.01 -0.04 -6.36
CA GLY A 41 14.62 1.20 -5.88
C GLY A 41 14.62 2.32 -6.91
N GLU A 42 14.10 2.07 -8.12
CA GLU A 42 14.08 2.98 -9.26
C GLU A 42 12.65 3.23 -9.75
N ALA A 43 12.46 4.39 -10.40
CA ALA A 43 11.17 4.78 -10.94
C ALA A 43 10.77 3.90 -12.15
N VAL A 44 9.59 3.30 -12.09
CA VAL A 44 8.97 2.61 -13.23
C VAL A 44 7.92 3.53 -13.84
N LEU A 45 8.15 3.95 -15.08
CA LEU A 45 7.31 4.96 -15.74
C LEU A 45 6.08 4.38 -16.44
N HIS A 46 6.12 3.12 -16.80
CA HIS A 46 5.02 2.47 -17.53
C HIS A 46 4.66 1.15 -16.88
N THR A 47 3.42 1.04 -16.47
CA THR A 47 2.81 -0.19 -16.00
C THR A 47 1.55 -0.50 -16.81
N VAL A 48 1.23 -1.77 -16.93
CA VAL A 48 -0.06 -2.21 -17.49
C VAL A 48 -1.05 -2.50 -16.35
N PRO A 49 -2.36 -2.39 -16.59
CA PRO A 49 -3.35 -2.76 -15.60
C PRO A 49 -3.17 -4.20 -15.13
N THR A 50 -3.19 -4.41 -13.81
CA THR A 50 -3.05 -5.75 -13.22
C THR A 50 -4.31 -6.56 -13.47
N ILE A 51 -4.15 -7.69 -14.16
CA ILE A 51 -5.23 -8.68 -14.37
C ILE A 51 -5.07 -9.75 -13.30
N GLY A 52 -5.96 -9.75 -12.29
CA GLY A 52 -5.87 -10.64 -11.14
C GLY A 52 -5.07 -10.06 -9.99
N PHE A 53 -4.01 -10.72 -9.58
CA PHE A 53 -3.11 -10.26 -8.52
C PHE A 53 -1.65 -10.55 -8.87
N ASN A 54 -0.75 -9.77 -8.31
CA ASN A 54 0.69 -10.01 -8.33
C ASN A 54 1.21 -10.06 -6.88
N VAL A 55 2.22 -10.86 -6.62
CA VAL A 55 2.85 -10.98 -5.30
C VAL A 55 4.35 -10.72 -5.46
N GLU A 56 4.83 -9.74 -4.71
CA GLU A 56 6.24 -9.36 -4.69
C GLU A 56 6.76 -9.34 -3.25
N GLU A 57 8.05 -9.59 -3.09
CA GLU A 57 8.70 -9.49 -1.80
C GLU A 57 9.64 -8.29 -1.77
N VAL A 58 9.49 -7.48 -0.73
CA VAL A 58 10.31 -6.28 -0.51
C VAL A 58 10.80 -6.27 0.92
N ILE A 59 12.08 -5.94 1.10
CA ILE A 59 12.69 -5.81 2.42
C ILE A 59 12.66 -4.35 2.84
N ILE A 60 11.98 -4.05 3.95
CA ILE A 60 11.94 -2.72 4.54
C ILE A 60 12.44 -2.80 5.99
N GLY A 61 13.63 -2.27 6.24
CA GLY A 61 14.31 -2.45 7.53
C GLY A 61 14.57 -3.92 7.85
N ASN A 62 14.01 -4.41 8.95
CA ASN A 62 14.14 -5.80 9.39
C ASN A 62 12.89 -6.65 9.06
N VAL A 63 11.99 -6.13 8.24
CA VAL A 63 10.74 -6.81 7.89
C VAL A 63 10.80 -7.25 6.44
N ASN A 64 10.55 -8.54 6.20
CA ASN A 64 10.29 -9.06 4.87
C ASN A 64 8.79 -8.92 4.60
N ILE A 65 8.44 -8.09 3.64
CA ILE A 65 7.06 -7.75 3.33
C ILE A 65 6.66 -8.45 2.04
N LYS A 66 5.67 -9.32 2.13
CA LYS A 66 4.95 -9.83 0.95
C LYS A 66 3.87 -8.83 0.58
N ILE A 67 3.98 -8.25 -0.59
CA ILE A 67 3.03 -7.27 -1.10
C ILE A 67 2.14 -7.94 -2.13
N PHE A 68 0.84 -7.93 -1.87
CA PHE A 68 -0.18 -8.42 -2.80
C PHE A 68 -0.77 -7.21 -3.54
N ASP A 69 -0.36 -7.03 -4.80
CA ASP A 69 -0.96 -6.03 -5.69
C ASP A 69 -2.20 -6.64 -6.34
N ILE A 70 -3.36 -6.28 -5.85
CA ILE A 70 -4.64 -6.79 -6.35
C ILE A 70 -5.28 -5.75 -7.27
N GLY A 71 -5.74 -6.19 -8.43
CA GLY A 71 -6.38 -5.32 -9.41
C GLY A 71 -7.53 -4.50 -8.81
N GLY A 72 -7.60 -3.23 -9.18
CA GLY A 72 -8.59 -2.26 -8.68
C GLY A 72 -9.85 -2.15 -9.52
N GLN A 73 -9.99 -2.96 -10.58
CA GLN A 73 -11.21 -3.00 -11.40
C GLN A 73 -12.39 -3.56 -10.58
N ASP A 74 -13.61 -3.16 -10.92
CA ASP A 74 -14.82 -3.55 -10.19
C ASP A 74 -14.94 -5.04 -9.95
N SER A 75 -14.70 -5.85 -10.98
CA SER A 75 -14.77 -7.32 -10.90
C SER A 75 -13.70 -7.92 -9.98
N LEU A 76 -12.54 -7.27 -9.83
CA LEU A 76 -11.43 -7.75 -9.02
C LEU A 76 -11.52 -7.28 -7.57
N ARG A 77 -12.20 -6.16 -7.28
CA ARG A 77 -12.42 -5.70 -5.90
C ARG A 77 -13.20 -6.71 -5.05
N GLN A 78 -14.07 -7.50 -5.69
CA GLN A 78 -14.81 -8.58 -5.03
C GLN A 78 -13.88 -9.69 -4.47
N LEU A 79 -12.64 -9.77 -4.95
CA LEU A 79 -11.66 -10.73 -4.47
C LEU A 79 -10.89 -10.26 -3.23
N TRP A 80 -10.89 -8.97 -2.92
CA TRP A 80 -10.14 -8.40 -1.80
C TRP A 80 -10.38 -9.10 -0.46
N PRO A 81 -11.63 -9.45 -0.08
CA PRO A 81 -11.91 -10.12 1.18
C PRO A 81 -11.20 -11.46 1.37
N HIS A 82 -10.91 -12.18 0.28
CA HIS A 82 -10.20 -13.47 0.36
C HIS A 82 -8.78 -13.36 0.93
N TYR A 83 -8.20 -12.16 0.91
CA TYR A 83 -6.84 -11.90 1.37
C TYR A 83 -6.79 -11.21 2.74
N PHE A 84 -7.93 -10.81 3.30
CA PHE A 84 -7.96 -10.01 4.53
C PHE A 84 -7.39 -10.78 5.72
N GLU A 85 -7.69 -12.06 5.87
CA GLU A 85 -7.21 -12.87 6.98
C GLU A 85 -5.67 -12.93 7.02
N SER A 86 -5.04 -13.10 5.87
CA SER A 86 -3.58 -13.20 5.74
C SER A 86 -2.86 -11.86 5.85
N ALA A 87 -3.58 -10.74 5.74
CA ALA A 87 -2.98 -9.41 5.78
C ALA A 87 -2.52 -9.04 7.19
N SER A 88 -1.31 -8.50 7.30
CA SER A 88 -0.79 -7.85 8.50
C SER A 88 -1.10 -6.36 8.51
N GLY A 89 -1.23 -5.74 7.34
CA GLY A 89 -1.56 -4.33 7.16
C GLY A 89 -2.06 -4.04 5.75
N ILE A 90 -2.63 -2.86 5.56
CA ILE A 90 -3.21 -2.43 4.30
C ILE A 90 -2.52 -1.14 3.82
N ALA A 91 -2.11 -1.09 2.55
CA ALA A 91 -1.73 0.13 1.86
C ALA A 91 -2.82 0.45 0.84
N PHE A 92 -3.59 1.52 1.08
CA PHE A 92 -4.66 1.95 0.19
C PHE A 92 -4.20 3.13 -0.64
N VAL A 93 -4.16 2.95 -1.96
CA VAL A 93 -3.63 3.93 -2.92
C VAL A 93 -4.76 4.69 -3.58
N ILE A 94 -4.67 6.03 -3.54
CA ILE A 94 -5.65 6.95 -4.11
C ILE A 94 -4.94 7.82 -5.15
N ASP A 95 -5.54 7.95 -6.31
CA ASP A 95 -5.18 9.00 -7.28
C ASP A 95 -5.73 10.33 -6.78
N SER A 96 -4.85 11.22 -6.33
CA SER A 96 -5.24 12.51 -5.74
C SER A 96 -5.78 13.51 -6.76
N ALA A 97 -5.63 13.22 -8.05
CA ALA A 97 -6.11 14.06 -9.14
C ALA A 97 -7.40 13.57 -9.77
N ASP A 98 -7.85 12.35 -9.44
CA ASP A 98 -9.07 11.73 -9.99
C ASP A 98 -10.28 12.06 -9.12
N LEU A 99 -10.74 13.30 -9.23
CA LEU A 99 -11.86 13.80 -8.43
C LEU A 99 -13.20 13.19 -8.85
N ASP A 100 -13.31 12.71 -10.07
CA ASP A 100 -14.54 12.08 -10.59
C ASP A 100 -14.85 10.76 -9.88
N ARG A 101 -13.81 10.03 -9.45
CA ARG A 101 -13.93 8.76 -8.74
C ARG A 101 -13.58 8.83 -7.25
N ILE A 102 -13.36 10.02 -6.72
CA ILE A 102 -12.95 10.18 -5.31
C ILE A 102 -13.99 9.65 -4.32
N GLU A 103 -15.29 9.78 -4.63
CA GLU A 103 -16.35 9.22 -3.81
C GLU A 103 -16.34 7.69 -3.81
N LEU A 104 -16.07 7.08 -4.96
CA LEU A 104 -15.89 5.63 -5.04
C LEU A 104 -14.70 5.19 -4.20
N ALA A 105 -13.55 5.86 -4.33
CA ALA A 105 -12.36 5.57 -3.52
C ALA A 105 -12.63 5.71 -2.02
N ARG A 106 -13.37 6.76 -1.61
CA ARG A 106 -13.81 6.94 -0.22
C ARG A 106 -14.66 5.78 0.28
N ASN A 107 -15.65 5.38 -0.50
CA ASN A 107 -16.58 4.31 -0.12
C ASN A 107 -15.84 2.97 0.05
N GLU A 108 -14.93 2.63 -0.86
CA GLU A 108 -14.09 1.43 -0.75
C GLU A 108 -13.17 1.50 0.49
N LEU A 109 -12.53 2.64 0.73
CA LEU A 109 -11.69 2.83 1.91
C LEU A 109 -12.49 2.68 3.21
N HIS A 110 -13.68 3.26 3.30
CA HIS A 110 -14.55 3.13 4.47
C HIS A 110 -15.04 1.70 4.68
N ALA A 111 -15.34 0.98 3.60
CA ALA A 111 -15.69 -0.43 3.67
C ALA A 111 -14.55 -1.26 4.28
N LEU A 112 -13.30 -0.99 3.86
CA LEU A 112 -12.12 -1.63 4.43
C LEU A 112 -11.92 -1.26 5.91
N LEU A 113 -11.97 0.04 6.26
CA LEU A 113 -11.77 0.53 7.62
C LEU A 113 -12.83 0.01 8.61
N SER A 114 -14.02 -0.34 8.09
CA SER A 114 -15.14 -0.88 8.86
C SER A 114 -15.21 -2.41 8.85
N SER A 115 -14.35 -3.08 8.08
CA SER A 115 -14.35 -4.54 7.97
C SER A 115 -13.92 -5.20 9.27
N LYS A 116 -14.68 -6.20 9.71
CA LYS A 116 -14.38 -6.98 10.93
C LYS A 116 -13.09 -7.78 10.78
N ASP A 117 -12.75 -8.22 9.57
CA ASP A 117 -11.57 -9.02 9.25
C ASP A 117 -10.28 -8.19 9.29
N LEU A 118 -10.41 -6.86 9.27
CA LEU A 118 -9.30 -5.91 9.29
C LEU A 118 -9.19 -5.14 10.61
N VAL A 119 -9.99 -5.47 11.62
CA VAL A 119 -9.92 -4.82 12.93
C VAL A 119 -8.52 -4.94 13.53
N GLY A 120 -7.99 -3.80 13.99
CA GLY A 120 -6.66 -3.72 14.62
C GLY A 120 -5.49 -3.68 13.65
N LYS A 121 -5.70 -3.94 12.36
CA LYS A 121 -4.64 -3.84 11.35
C LYS A 121 -4.38 -2.38 10.98
N PRO A 122 -3.10 -1.98 10.80
CA PRO A 122 -2.75 -0.62 10.41
C PRO A 122 -3.05 -0.38 8.93
N PHE A 123 -3.45 0.86 8.61
CA PHE A 123 -3.72 1.34 7.26
C PHE A 123 -2.76 2.45 6.87
N LEU A 124 -2.07 2.30 5.76
CA LEU A 124 -1.32 3.36 5.09
C LEU A 124 -2.14 3.87 3.91
N ILE A 125 -2.57 5.11 3.97
CA ILE A 125 -3.31 5.77 2.89
C ILE A 125 -2.31 6.59 2.08
N LEU A 126 -2.09 6.20 0.83
CA LEU A 126 -1.15 6.84 -0.08
C LEU A 126 -1.89 7.75 -1.05
N LEU A 127 -1.70 9.04 -0.90
CA LEU A 127 -2.22 10.07 -1.80
C LEU A 127 -1.23 10.22 -2.96
N ASN A 128 -1.40 9.39 -3.97
CA ASN A 128 -0.50 9.31 -5.12
C ASN A 128 -0.77 10.39 -6.16
N LYS A 129 0.16 10.53 -7.10
CA LYS A 129 0.14 11.48 -8.22
C LYS A 129 0.19 12.95 -7.78
N GLN A 130 0.92 13.24 -6.71
CA GLN A 130 1.10 14.59 -6.19
C GLN A 130 1.89 15.53 -7.13
N ASP A 131 2.43 15.01 -8.21
CA ASP A 131 3.05 15.75 -9.32
C ASP A 131 2.03 16.37 -10.29
N LEU A 132 0.77 15.93 -10.25
CA LEU A 132 -0.28 16.48 -11.08
C LEU A 132 -0.84 17.81 -10.53
N PRO A 133 -1.14 18.79 -11.40
CA PRO A 133 -1.51 20.15 -10.96
C PRO A 133 -2.83 20.22 -10.20
N ASN A 134 -3.76 19.29 -10.43
CA ASN A 134 -5.06 19.20 -9.78
C ASN A 134 -5.10 18.21 -8.61
N ALA A 135 -3.96 17.64 -8.24
CA ALA A 135 -3.88 16.72 -7.11
C ALA A 135 -4.26 17.44 -5.80
N LYS A 136 -5.20 16.85 -5.07
CA LYS A 136 -5.62 17.34 -3.77
C LYS A 136 -4.57 17.01 -2.71
N ARG A 137 -4.32 17.97 -1.82
CA ARG A 137 -3.35 17.85 -0.74
C ARG A 137 -3.95 17.12 0.45
N ARG A 138 -3.07 16.70 1.34
CA ARG A 138 -3.38 15.90 2.53
C ARG A 138 -4.59 16.41 3.32
N ASP A 139 -4.60 17.70 3.66
CA ASP A 139 -5.65 18.26 4.52
C ASP A 139 -7.02 18.26 3.81
N GLU A 140 -7.06 18.62 2.53
CA GLU A 140 -8.26 18.52 1.69
C GLU A 140 -8.73 17.06 1.60
N MET A 141 -7.81 16.12 1.38
CA MET A 141 -8.15 14.70 1.26
C MET A 141 -8.66 14.10 2.56
N ILE A 142 -8.15 14.49 3.72
CA ILE A 142 -8.69 14.06 5.02
C ILE A 142 -10.16 14.44 5.15
N ASP A 143 -10.54 15.63 4.71
CA ASP A 143 -11.92 16.10 4.76
C ASP A 143 -12.79 15.42 3.69
N ILE A 144 -12.33 15.32 2.45
CA ILE A 144 -13.03 14.65 1.34
C ILE A 144 -13.27 13.16 1.66
N LEU A 145 -12.25 12.49 2.17
CA LEU A 145 -12.33 11.08 2.56
C LEU A 145 -13.02 10.87 3.92
N GLN A 146 -13.40 11.94 4.62
CA GLN A 146 -14.06 11.90 5.92
C GLN A 146 -13.31 11.05 6.97
N LEU A 147 -11.99 11.05 6.94
CA LEU A 147 -11.16 10.20 7.81
C LEU A 147 -11.27 10.55 9.30
N LYS A 148 -11.65 11.77 9.64
CA LYS A 148 -11.90 12.21 11.02
C LYS A 148 -13.00 11.39 11.73
N GLN A 149 -13.84 10.71 10.96
CA GLN A 149 -14.91 9.84 11.49
C GLN A 149 -14.39 8.42 11.81
N CYS A 150 -13.26 8.01 11.24
CA CYS A 150 -12.66 6.68 11.38
C CYS A 150 -11.74 6.57 12.60
N LYS A 151 -12.25 6.88 13.80
CA LYS A 151 -11.46 6.95 15.04
C LYS A 151 -10.99 5.61 15.58
N SER A 152 -11.67 4.52 15.24
CA SER A 152 -11.36 3.17 15.72
C SER A 152 -10.24 2.48 14.95
N SER A 153 -9.88 2.98 13.80
CA SER A 153 -8.87 2.40 12.93
C SER A 153 -7.54 3.12 13.04
N LYS A 154 -6.45 2.37 13.05
CA LYS A 154 -5.09 2.90 13.06
C LYS A 154 -4.69 3.21 11.62
N TRP A 155 -4.67 4.48 11.24
CA TRP A 155 -4.30 4.88 9.90
C TRP A 155 -3.25 6.00 9.88
N HIS A 156 -2.46 6.00 8.82
CA HIS A 156 -1.51 7.07 8.48
C HIS A 156 -1.74 7.47 7.03
N ILE A 157 -1.69 8.77 6.75
CA ILE A 157 -1.89 9.30 5.40
C ILE A 157 -0.62 10.01 4.94
N LEU A 158 -0.19 9.72 3.71
CA LEU A 158 1.04 10.21 3.13
C LEU A 158 0.84 10.68 1.68
N GLU A 159 1.28 11.89 1.37
CA GLU A 159 1.41 12.37 0.00
C GLU A 159 2.60 11.70 -0.67
N CYS A 160 2.41 11.20 -1.89
CA CYS A 160 3.49 10.55 -2.61
C CYS A 160 3.39 10.72 -4.14
N ILE A 161 4.48 10.38 -4.78
CA ILE A 161 4.58 10.18 -6.22
C ILE A 161 5.13 8.77 -6.40
N ALA A 162 4.42 7.92 -7.14
CA ALA A 162 4.77 6.50 -7.30
C ALA A 162 6.23 6.26 -7.74
N THR A 163 6.84 7.23 -8.42
CA THR A 163 8.23 7.17 -8.88
C THR A 163 9.26 7.71 -7.89
N LYS A 164 8.85 8.14 -6.68
CA LYS A 164 9.74 8.71 -5.65
C LYS A 164 9.93 7.73 -4.49
N ASN A 165 10.94 6.87 -4.59
CA ASN A 165 11.19 5.78 -3.64
C ASN A 165 11.30 6.24 -2.18
N GLN A 166 11.96 7.38 -1.90
CA GLN A 166 12.15 7.86 -0.54
C GLN A 166 10.83 8.11 0.22
N GLN A 167 9.83 8.70 -0.45
CA GLN A 167 8.51 8.95 0.13
C GLN A 167 7.81 7.63 0.43
N LEU A 168 7.81 6.71 -0.53
CA LEU A 168 7.20 5.39 -0.40
C LEU A 168 7.84 4.58 0.73
N THR A 169 9.16 4.52 0.78
CA THR A 169 9.90 3.81 1.84
C THR A 169 9.54 4.34 3.23
N THR A 170 9.35 5.67 3.38
CA THR A 170 8.93 6.27 4.67
C THR A 170 7.54 5.76 5.08
N GLY A 171 6.58 5.74 4.17
CA GLY A 171 5.22 5.26 4.45
C GLY A 171 5.20 3.77 4.78
N PHE A 172 5.86 2.95 3.98
CA PHE A 172 5.90 1.50 4.21
C PHE A 172 6.70 1.13 5.47
N ARG A 173 7.71 1.92 5.85
CA ARG A 173 8.39 1.76 7.14
C ARG A 173 7.43 2.02 8.31
N TRP A 174 6.65 3.12 8.24
CA TRP A 174 5.62 3.35 9.25
C TRP A 174 4.68 2.16 9.36
N LEU A 175 4.22 1.60 8.23
CA LEU A 175 3.34 0.44 8.23
C LEU A 175 4.02 -0.78 8.86
N ALA A 176 5.28 -1.06 8.50
CA ALA A 176 6.08 -2.16 9.07
C ALA A 176 6.29 -2.04 10.59
N ASP A 177 6.46 -0.82 11.10
CA ASP A 177 6.64 -0.54 12.53
C ASP A 177 5.34 -0.72 13.36
N HIS A 178 4.20 -0.83 12.68
CA HIS A 178 2.88 -0.87 13.32
C HIS A 178 2.13 -2.22 13.15
N ILE A 179 2.75 -3.16 12.44
CA ILE A 179 2.25 -4.53 12.21
C ILE A 179 2.53 -5.44 13.40
#